data_40ae2f115cfa321797ba64e5df791dec
#
_entry.id   40ae2f115cfa321797ba64e5df791dec
#
_cell.length_a   1.000
_cell.length_b   1.000
_cell.length_c   1.000
_cell.angle_alpha   90.00
_cell.angle_beta   90.00
_cell.angle_gamma   90.00
#
_symmetry.space_group_name_H-M   'P 1'
#
loop_
_entity.id
_entity.type
_entity.pdbx_description
1 polymer ?
#
loop_
_entity_poly.entity_id
_entity_poly.type
_entity_poly.pdbx_seq_one_letter_code
_entity_poly.pdbx_strand_id
1 'polypeptide(L)'
;MSDEIEVCEVREVHKDKVDSVCAKMPEEEELYDLAELFKVFGDSTRIRILFALFEEDICVCDLAETLGMTVSAVSHQLKTLKQAKLIGSRREGKQVIYFLADDHVRTIIGTGLEHLEESYHR
;
A
#
# COMPACT_ATOMS: atom_id res chain seq x y z
N MET A 1 13.48 -14.50 -21.63
CA MET A 1 13.91 -13.13 -21.37
C MET A 1 14.86 -13.12 -20.18
N SER A 2 15.99 -12.49 -20.33
CA SER A 2 16.98 -12.45 -19.27
C SER A 2 16.60 -11.41 -18.21
N ASP A 3 16.66 -11.80 -16.94
CA ASP A 3 16.46 -10.89 -15.82
C ASP A 3 17.80 -10.40 -15.24
N GLU A 4 18.87 -10.58 -15.99
CA GLU A 4 20.20 -10.14 -15.56
C GLU A 4 20.24 -8.61 -15.44
N ILE A 5 20.85 -8.15 -14.35
CA ILE A 5 21.07 -6.73 -14.13
C ILE A 5 22.39 -6.34 -14.80
N GLU A 6 22.34 -5.35 -15.65
CA GLU A 6 23.53 -4.81 -16.29
C GLU A 6 24.38 -4.06 -15.27
N VAL A 7 25.69 -4.26 -15.37
CA VAL A 7 26.65 -3.58 -14.49
C VAL A 7 27.60 -2.74 -15.32
N CYS A 8 28.24 -1.77 -14.67
CA CYS A 8 29.19 -0.90 -15.34
C CYS A 8 30.41 -1.67 -15.81
N GLU A 9 30.89 -1.42 -17.04
CA GLU A 9 32.09 -2.00 -17.57
C GLU A 9 33.35 -1.42 -16.89
N VAL A 10 33.28 -0.15 -16.49
CA VAL A 10 34.35 0.55 -15.78
C VAL A 10 33.87 0.85 -14.36
N ARG A 11 34.64 0.47 -13.37
CA ARG A 11 34.32 0.76 -11.98
C ARG A 11 34.78 2.17 -11.63
N GLU A 12 33.85 3.10 -11.71
CA GLU A 12 34.10 4.51 -11.41
C GLU A 12 32.98 5.03 -10.50
N VAL A 13 33.37 5.66 -9.40
CA VAL A 13 32.44 6.24 -8.45
C VAL A 13 32.29 7.73 -8.74
N HIS A 14 31.03 8.15 -8.92
CA HIS A 14 30.69 9.57 -9.11
C HIS A 14 30.38 10.17 -7.76
N LYS A 15 31.39 10.77 -7.14
CA LYS A 15 31.30 11.26 -5.77
C LYS A 15 30.15 12.24 -5.55
N ASP A 16 29.90 13.15 -6.50
CA ASP A 16 28.84 14.14 -6.41
C ASP A 16 27.46 13.49 -6.28
N LYS A 17 27.23 12.43 -7.02
CA LYS A 17 25.96 11.69 -6.98
C LYS A 17 25.81 10.94 -5.67
N VAL A 18 26.88 10.29 -5.22
CA VAL A 18 26.89 9.57 -3.94
C VAL A 18 26.60 10.53 -2.79
N ASP A 19 27.30 11.66 -2.76
CA ASP A 19 27.14 12.67 -1.69
C ASP A 19 25.71 13.22 -1.71
N SER A 20 25.15 13.49 -2.89
CA SER A 20 23.79 14.00 -3.00
C SER A 20 22.76 13.02 -2.45
N VAL A 21 22.88 11.75 -2.79
CA VAL A 21 21.96 10.72 -2.30
C VAL A 21 22.13 10.53 -0.80
N CYS A 22 23.37 10.42 -0.32
CA CYS A 22 23.64 10.22 1.11
C CYS A 22 23.13 11.39 1.96
N ALA A 23 23.26 12.61 1.45
CA ALA A 23 22.80 13.80 2.18
C ALA A 23 21.28 13.85 2.35
N LYS A 24 20.55 13.24 1.42
CA LYS A 24 19.07 13.23 1.42
C LYS A 24 18.49 11.93 1.95
N MET A 25 19.33 10.95 2.22
CA MET A 25 18.88 9.65 2.72
C MET A 25 18.22 9.83 4.09
N PRO A 26 16.97 9.39 4.27
CA PRO A 26 16.35 9.40 5.59
C PRO A 26 17.12 8.52 6.57
N GLU A 27 16.87 8.70 7.84
CA GLU A 27 17.47 7.86 8.87
C GLU A 27 16.99 6.41 8.73
N GLU A 28 17.80 5.47 9.18
CA GLU A 28 17.49 4.03 9.10
C GLU A 28 16.15 3.68 9.69
N GLU A 29 15.80 4.28 10.84
CA GLU A 29 14.52 4.03 11.51
C GLU A 29 13.34 4.44 10.62
N GLU A 30 13.46 5.59 9.97
CA GLU A 30 12.42 6.09 9.07
C GLU A 30 12.28 5.21 7.85
N LEU A 31 13.39 4.74 7.29
CA LEU A 31 13.38 3.80 6.16
C LEU A 31 12.80 2.45 6.56
N TYR A 32 13.09 2.00 7.78
CA TYR A 32 12.51 0.76 8.31
C TYR A 32 10.98 0.90 8.41
N ASP A 33 10.50 2.02 8.94
CA ASP A 33 9.07 2.26 9.08
C ASP A 33 8.38 2.33 7.72
N LEU A 34 9.04 2.93 6.73
CA LEU A 34 8.54 2.97 5.36
C LEU A 34 8.43 1.56 4.78
N ALA A 35 9.44 0.73 4.99
CA ALA A 35 9.42 -0.66 4.53
C ALA A 35 8.29 -1.45 5.20
N GLU A 36 8.08 -1.25 6.49
CA GLU A 36 6.98 -1.91 7.23
C GLU A 36 5.61 -1.46 6.68
N LEU A 37 5.47 -0.19 6.33
CA LEU A 37 4.26 0.31 5.70
C LEU A 37 3.97 -0.44 4.39
N PHE A 38 4.97 -0.57 3.53
CA PHE A 38 4.78 -1.27 2.25
C PHE A 38 4.51 -2.76 2.41
N LYS A 39 4.98 -3.38 3.50
CA LYS A 39 4.60 -4.76 3.82
C LYS A 39 3.10 -4.90 4.08
N VAL A 40 2.50 -3.90 4.73
CA VAL A 40 1.06 -3.92 4.98
C VAL A 40 0.30 -3.87 3.66
N PHE A 41 0.75 -3.06 2.70
CA PHE A 41 0.19 -3.04 1.36
C PHE A 41 0.44 -4.34 0.58
N GLY A 42 1.53 -5.02 0.86
CA GLY A 42 2.03 -6.15 0.07
C GLY A 42 1.34 -7.49 0.36
N ASP A 43 0.14 -7.48 0.92
CA ASP A 43 -0.65 -8.68 1.18
C ASP A 43 -1.90 -8.67 0.28
N SER A 44 -2.15 -9.79 -0.43
CA SER A 44 -3.23 -9.84 -1.41
C SER A 44 -4.62 -9.59 -0.80
N THR A 45 -4.88 -10.09 0.39
CA THR A 45 -6.16 -9.87 1.07
C THR A 45 -6.32 -8.41 1.48
N ARG A 46 -5.27 -7.83 2.06
CA ARG A 46 -5.32 -6.42 2.47
C ARG A 46 -5.43 -5.49 1.27
N ILE A 47 -4.76 -5.80 0.17
CA ILE A 47 -4.86 -4.96 -1.03
C ILE A 47 -6.27 -5.01 -1.63
N ARG A 48 -6.95 -6.16 -1.56
CA ARG A 48 -8.35 -6.27 -1.99
C ARG A 48 -9.27 -5.40 -1.14
N ILE A 49 -9.04 -5.38 0.16
CA ILE A 49 -9.78 -4.51 1.09
C ILE A 49 -9.55 -3.05 0.73
N LEU A 50 -8.30 -2.66 0.57
CA LEU A 50 -7.94 -1.27 0.25
C LEU A 50 -8.54 -0.83 -1.09
N PHE A 51 -8.56 -1.70 -2.08
CA PHE A 51 -9.20 -1.39 -3.36
C PHE A 51 -10.70 -1.19 -3.20
N ALA A 52 -11.36 -2.05 -2.42
CA ALA A 52 -12.80 -1.87 -2.16
C ALA A 52 -13.08 -0.51 -1.52
N LEU A 53 -12.25 -0.11 -0.55
CA LEU A 53 -12.37 1.19 0.11
C LEU A 53 -11.98 2.36 -0.80
N PHE A 54 -11.13 2.11 -1.78
CA PHE A 54 -10.82 3.09 -2.81
C PHE A 54 -12.07 3.43 -3.63
N GLU A 55 -12.91 2.43 -3.89
CA GLU A 55 -14.14 2.61 -4.66
C GLU A 55 -15.28 3.18 -3.83
N GLU A 56 -15.47 2.68 -2.61
CA GLU A 56 -16.62 3.07 -1.78
C GLU A 56 -16.28 3.04 -0.29
N ASP A 57 -16.85 3.97 0.46
CA ASP A 57 -16.96 3.83 1.92
C ASP A 57 -18.00 2.74 2.16
N ILE A 58 -17.69 1.74 2.98
CA ILE A 58 -18.50 0.53 3.04
C ILE A 58 -18.48 -0.07 4.44
N CYS A 59 -19.61 -0.64 4.87
CA CYS A 59 -19.67 -1.32 6.16
C CYS A 59 -18.97 -2.68 6.11
N VAL A 60 -18.60 -3.20 7.27
CA VAL A 60 -17.86 -4.45 7.36
C VAL A 60 -18.65 -5.64 6.79
N CYS A 61 -19.98 -5.64 6.96
CA CYS A 61 -20.81 -6.73 6.42
C CYS A 61 -20.79 -6.76 4.89
N ASP A 62 -20.92 -5.58 4.29
CA ASP A 62 -20.90 -5.45 2.83
C ASP A 62 -19.51 -5.75 2.27
N LEU A 63 -18.49 -5.34 2.99
CA LEU A 63 -17.11 -5.62 2.62
C LEU A 63 -16.83 -7.14 2.63
N ALA A 64 -17.28 -7.82 3.67
CA ALA A 64 -17.14 -9.28 3.79
C ALA A 64 -17.86 -9.98 2.64
N GLU A 65 -19.07 -9.56 2.33
CA GLU A 65 -19.85 -10.10 1.20
C GLU A 65 -19.11 -9.89 -0.13
N THR A 66 -18.60 -8.69 -0.35
CA THR A 66 -17.86 -8.35 -1.57
C THR A 66 -16.64 -9.24 -1.75
N LEU A 67 -15.93 -9.53 -0.67
CA LEU A 67 -14.69 -10.29 -0.72
C LEU A 67 -14.89 -11.80 -0.59
N GLY A 68 -16.13 -12.25 -0.32
CA GLY A 68 -16.39 -13.66 -0.09
C GLY A 68 -15.72 -14.20 1.16
N MET A 69 -15.62 -13.37 2.20
CA MET A 69 -14.95 -13.70 3.46
C MET A 69 -15.93 -13.59 4.63
N THR A 70 -15.58 -14.18 5.76
CA THR A 70 -16.36 -13.99 6.98
C THR A 70 -16.11 -12.59 7.54
N VAL A 71 -17.09 -12.06 8.28
CA VAL A 71 -16.93 -10.78 8.98
C VAL A 71 -15.73 -10.84 9.94
N SER A 72 -15.56 -11.97 10.62
CA SER A 72 -14.43 -12.17 11.54
C SER A 72 -13.08 -12.06 10.84
N ALA A 73 -12.94 -12.70 9.68
CA ALA A 73 -11.69 -12.68 8.90
C ALA A 73 -11.38 -11.26 8.39
N VAL A 74 -12.40 -10.57 7.86
CA VAL A 74 -12.25 -9.19 7.40
C VAL A 74 -11.90 -8.27 8.56
N SER A 75 -12.59 -8.42 9.70
CA SER A 75 -12.33 -7.58 10.88
C SER A 75 -10.90 -7.71 11.37
N HIS A 76 -10.33 -8.91 11.30
CA HIS A 76 -8.94 -9.14 11.67
C HIS A 76 -7.99 -8.35 10.77
N GLN A 77 -8.24 -8.36 9.48
CA GLN A 77 -7.43 -7.60 8.51
C GLN A 77 -7.64 -6.08 8.67
N LEU A 78 -8.86 -5.65 8.93
CA LEU A 78 -9.16 -4.23 9.17
C LEU A 78 -8.41 -3.69 10.38
N LYS A 79 -8.27 -4.52 11.42
CA LYS A 79 -7.48 -4.14 12.60
C LYS A 79 -6.04 -3.81 12.23
N THR A 80 -5.41 -4.66 11.42
CA THR A 80 -4.04 -4.44 10.94
C THR A 80 -3.93 -3.15 10.13
N LEU A 81 -4.87 -2.93 9.22
CA LEU A 81 -4.90 -1.72 8.38
C LEU A 81 -5.13 -0.45 9.21
N LYS A 82 -5.98 -0.52 10.21
CA LYS A 82 -6.25 0.61 11.09
C LYS A 82 -5.05 0.95 11.96
N GLN A 83 -4.35 -0.06 12.47
CA GLN A 83 -3.11 0.12 13.24
C GLN A 83 -2.02 0.78 12.39
N ALA A 84 -1.99 0.47 11.10
CA ALA A 84 -1.05 1.08 10.15
C ALA A 84 -1.50 2.47 9.69
N LYS A 85 -2.64 2.94 10.16
CA LYS A 85 -3.22 4.25 9.83
C LYS A 85 -3.58 4.42 8.36
N LEU A 86 -3.92 3.33 7.70
CA LEU A 86 -4.31 3.34 6.29
C LEU A 86 -5.81 3.49 6.10
N ILE A 87 -6.59 3.15 7.12
CA ILE A 87 -8.05 3.24 7.09
C ILE A 87 -8.57 3.89 8.35
N GLY A 88 -9.76 4.45 8.24
CA GLY A 88 -10.53 4.93 9.38
C GLY A 88 -11.91 4.28 9.39
N SER A 89 -12.69 4.58 10.41
CA SER A 89 -14.06 4.09 10.52
C SER A 89 -14.93 5.13 11.20
N ARG A 90 -16.23 5.06 10.89
CA ARG A 90 -17.24 5.88 11.57
C ARG A 90 -18.47 5.03 11.83
N ARG A 91 -19.20 5.36 12.86
CA ARG A 91 -20.44 4.66 13.16
C ARG A 91 -21.62 5.41 12.52
N GLU A 92 -22.46 4.67 11.81
CA GLU A 92 -23.72 5.20 11.26
C GLU A 92 -24.85 4.28 11.73
N GLY A 93 -25.56 4.70 12.75
CA GLY A 93 -26.57 3.87 13.38
C GLY A 93 -25.97 2.64 14.01
N LYS A 94 -26.37 1.46 13.56
CA LYS A 94 -25.85 0.18 14.03
C LYS A 94 -24.72 -0.36 13.17
N GLN A 95 -24.33 0.39 12.14
CA GLN A 95 -23.29 -0.03 11.21
C GLN A 95 -21.98 0.71 11.48
N VAL A 96 -20.88 0.08 11.13
CA VAL A 96 -19.55 0.69 11.16
C VAL A 96 -19.07 0.76 9.72
N ILE A 97 -18.85 1.97 9.24
CA ILE A 97 -18.43 2.25 7.87
C ILE A 97 -16.92 2.49 7.87
N TYR A 98 -16.21 1.80 6.98
CA TYR A 98 -14.77 1.94 6.82
C TYR A 98 -14.45 2.75 5.57
N PHE A 99 -13.33 3.49 5.61
CA PHE A 99 -12.90 4.36 4.52
C PHE A 99 -11.37 4.48 4.52
N LEU A 100 -10.78 4.88 3.41
CA LEU A 100 -9.34 5.15 3.34
C LEU A 100 -9.03 6.38 4.19
N ALA A 101 -7.93 6.33 4.93
CA ALA A 101 -7.59 7.35 5.93
C ALA A 101 -7.37 8.73 5.32
N ASP A 102 -6.74 8.80 4.15
CA ASP A 102 -6.42 10.07 3.52
C ASP A 102 -6.11 9.91 2.03
N ASP A 103 -5.84 11.02 1.37
CA ASP A 103 -5.54 11.04 -0.05
C ASP A 103 -4.21 10.36 -0.41
N HIS A 104 -3.27 10.29 0.53
CA HIS A 104 -2.01 9.58 0.29
C HIS A 104 -2.26 8.11 0.01
N VAL A 105 -3.11 7.47 0.80
CA VAL A 105 -3.45 6.05 0.64
C VAL A 105 -4.14 5.85 -0.71
N ARG A 106 -5.09 6.72 -1.04
CA ARG A 106 -5.81 6.68 -2.31
C ARG A 106 -4.85 6.80 -3.49
N THR A 107 -3.91 7.71 -3.41
CA THR A 107 -2.91 7.95 -4.46
C THR A 107 -2.02 6.72 -4.66
N ILE A 108 -1.58 6.09 -3.57
CA ILE A 108 -0.73 4.89 -3.65
C ILE A 108 -1.46 3.76 -4.39
N ILE A 109 -2.71 3.48 -4.02
CA ILE A 109 -3.51 2.43 -4.64
C ILE A 109 -3.77 2.76 -6.12
N GLY A 110 -4.24 3.96 -6.39
CA GLY A 110 -4.56 4.38 -7.77
C GLY A 110 -3.35 4.38 -8.68
N THR A 111 -2.22 4.90 -8.19
CA THR A 111 -0.98 4.97 -8.97
C THR A 111 -0.42 3.57 -9.23
N GLY A 112 -0.48 2.69 -8.23
CA GLY A 112 -0.03 1.31 -8.38
C GLY A 112 -0.83 0.56 -9.45
N LEU A 113 -2.15 0.69 -9.42
CA LEU A 113 -3.03 0.08 -10.41
C LEU A 113 -2.75 0.62 -11.82
N GLU A 114 -2.65 1.93 -11.94
CA GLU A 114 -2.35 2.60 -13.21
C GLU A 114 -1.04 2.10 -13.81
N HIS A 115 -0.02 1.98 -12.98
CA HIS A 115 1.27 1.46 -13.40
C HIS A 115 1.17 0.04 -13.96
N LEU A 116 0.44 -0.84 -13.27
CA LEU A 116 0.26 -2.23 -13.72
C LEU A 116 -0.57 -2.32 -14.99
N GLU A 117 -1.63 -1.52 -15.10
CA GLU A 117 -2.47 -1.50 -16.30
C GLU A 117 -1.68 -1.09 -17.53
N GLU A 118 -0.80 -0.10 -17.43
CA GLU A 118 0.08 0.29 -18.50
C GLU A 118 0.99 -0.86 -18.94
N SER A 119 1.53 -1.61 -17.97
CA SER A 119 2.38 -2.77 -18.25
C SER A 119 1.63 -3.88 -18.97
N TYR A 120 0.37 -4.14 -18.59
CA TYR A 120 -0.44 -5.19 -19.19
C TYR A 120 -0.92 -4.87 -20.60
N HIS A 121 -1.04 -3.59 -20.94
CA HIS A 121 -1.61 -3.15 -22.21
C HIS A 121 -0.58 -2.59 -23.21
N ARG A 122 0.68 -2.85 -22.96
CA ARG A 122 1.73 -2.48 -23.90
C ARG A 122 1.86 -3.46 -25.04
#